data_46211ad7c4f83415d158632009d92348
#
_entry.id   46211ad7c4f83415d158632009d92348
#
_cell.length_a   1.000
_cell.length_b   1.000
_cell.length_c   1.000
_cell.angle_alpha   90.00
_cell.angle_beta   90.00
_cell.angle_gamma   90.00
#
_symmetry.space_group_name_H-M   'P 1'
#
loop_
_entity.id
_entity.type
_entity.pdbx_description
1 polymer ?
#
loop_
_entity_poly.entity_id
_entity_poly.type
_entity_poly.pdbx_seq_one_letter_code
_entity_poly.pdbx_strand_id
1 'polypeptide(L)'
;MKLKILSWNIWYDGDFEKISKFLSEFKADIVGLGEVVPDDPTRDTIAFMRKLGYQHILAPVLTIQKDGRTMSNALFSKYPIMKSKIHKLPDTKTDRRNAIQADIDVKGKIIHVFMTHLLHTHQKPDPIQESQVESLIKILTKENTIVMGDFNATPESVAIKKMRENLVDIELKPVSTLNSNLFDCPNCDPNIIPITRLDYIFLSQDIKAGSLKIHEANGSDHLGISTLIEI
;
A
#
# COMPACT_ATOMS: atom_id res chain seq x y z
N MET A 1 12.60 13.60 13.80
CA MET A 1 13.41 13.16 12.64
C MET A 1 12.49 13.03 11.43
N LYS A 2 12.98 13.27 10.19
CA LYS A 2 12.16 13.16 8.98
C LYS A 2 12.36 11.82 8.31
N LEU A 3 11.26 11.16 7.92
CA LEU A 3 11.24 9.91 7.16
C LEU A 3 10.43 10.09 5.88
N LYS A 4 10.91 9.51 4.81
CA LYS A 4 10.22 9.45 3.52
C LYS A 4 9.47 8.13 3.38
N ILE A 5 8.16 8.20 3.28
CA ILE A 5 7.25 7.04 3.16
C ILE A 5 6.75 6.97 1.73
N LEU A 6 6.73 5.77 1.16
CA LEU A 6 6.17 5.49 -0.17
C LEU A 6 5.17 4.32 -0.06
N SER A 7 4.01 4.48 -0.67
CA SER A 7 3.04 3.41 -0.91
C SER A 7 2.76 3.33 -2.40
N TRP A 8 2.81 2.12 -2.99
CA TRP A 8 2.55 1.94 -4.40
C TRP A 8 2.05 0.53 -4.72
N ASN A 9 0.90 0.41 -5.35
CA ASN A 9 0.52 -0.80 -6.06
C ASN A 9 1.29 -0.82 -7.39
N ILE A 10 2.22 -1.77 -7.56
CA ILE A 10 3.14 -1.82 -8.71
C ILE A 10 2.63 -2.67 -9.86
N TRP A 11 1.37 -3.12 -9.76
CA TRP A 11 0.72 -3.99 -10.74
C TRP A 11 1.54 -5.24 -11.10
N TYR A 12 0.98 -6.41 -10.89
CA TYR A 12 1.68 -7.69 -11.12
C TYR A 12 2.18 -7.90 -12.58
N ASP A 13 1.63 -7.16 -13.57
CA ASP A 13 2.09 -7.09 -14.95
C ASP A 13 2.75 -5.73 -15.30
N GLY A 14 3.05 -4.88 -14.31
CA GLY A 14 3.64 -3.56 -14.49
C GLY A 14 5.05 -3.60 -15.13
N ASP A 15 5.48 -2.48 -15.70
CA ASP A 15 6.80 -2.29 -16.32
C ASP A 15 7.89 -2.19 -15.24
N PHE A 16 8.57 -3.31 -14.97
CA PHE A 16 9.54 -3.39 -13.88
C PHE A 16 10.78 -2.51 -14.10
N GLU A 17 11.16 -2.20 -15.34
CA GLU A 17 12.27 -1.29 -15.62
C GLU A 17 11.95 0.12 -15.11
N LYS A 18 10.77 0.64 -15.43
CA LYS A 18 10.31 1.95 -14.93
C LYS A 18 10.11 1.96 -13.42
N ILE A 19 9.51 0.88 -12.87
CA ILE A 19 9.30 0.74 -11.43
C ILE A 19 10.63 0.74 -10.69
N SER A 20 11.56 -0.10 -11.08
CA SER A 20 12.87 -0.23 -10.42
C SER A 20 13.71 1.05 -10.54
N LYS A 21 13.68 1.71 -11.70
CA LYS A 21 14.32 3.02 -11.89
C LYS A 21 13.76 4.03 -10.87
N PHE A 22 12.45 4.18 -10.79
CA PHE A 22 11.82 5.10 -9.83
C PHE A 22 12.21 4.77 -8.40
N LEU A 23 12.11 3.51 -7.96
CA LEU A 23 12.46 3.09 -6.59
C LEU A 23 13.92 3.40 -6.26
N SER A 24 14.86 3.19 -7.21
CA SER A 24 16.29 3.48 -7.00
C SER A 24 16.61 4.96 -6.90
N GLU A 25 15.87 5.81 -7.61
CA GLU A 25 16.06 7.27 -7.59
C GLU A 25 15.35 7.91 -6.39
N PHE A 26 14.12 7.47 -6.07
CA PHE A 26 13.29 8.06 -5.03
C PHE A 26 13.82 7.78 -3.62
N LYS A 27 14.33 6.56 -3.35
CA LYS A 27 15.02 6.15 -2.12
C LYS A 27 14.24 6.47 -0.84
N ALA A 28 12.95 6.11 -0.77
CA ALA A 28 12.17 6.24 0.45
C ALA A 28 12.81 5.45 1.61
N ASP A 29 12.49 5.81 2.85
CA ASP A 29 12.97 5.13 4.05
C ASP A 29 12.16 3.87 4.35
N ILE A 30 10.84 3.96 4.13
CA ILE A 30 9.87 2.86 4.28
C ILE A 30 9.02 2.83 3.02
N VAL A 31 8.83 1.62 2.46
CA VAL A 31 8.11 1.40 1.21
C VAL A 31 7.10 0.26 1.38
N GLY A 32 5.83 0.53 1.12
CA GLY A 32 4.78 -0.48 0.98
C GLY A 32 4.49 -0.71 -0.51
N LEU A 33 4.64 -1.94 -0.98
CA LEU A 33 4.33 -2.32 -2.35
C LEU A 33 3.20 -3.35 -2.38
N GLY A 34 2.14 -3.04 -3.13
CA GLY A 34 1.11 -3.99 -3.53
C GLY A 34 1.48 -4.70 -4.83
N GLU A 35 0.95 -5.90 -5.03
CA GLU A 35 1.06 -6.69 -6.25
C GLU A 35 2.50 -7.06 -6.66
N VAL A 36 3.36 -7.27 -5.67
CA VAL A 36 4.70 -7.84 -5.89
C VAL A 36 4.56 -9.31 -6.30
N VAL A 37 5.35 -9.74 -7.28
CA VAL A 37 5.41 -11.12 -7.76
C VAL A 37 6.80 -11.69 -7.48
N PRO A 38 7.00 -12.34 -6.30
CA PRO A 38 8.32 -12.76 -5.84
C PRO A 38 8.89 -13.97 -6.58
N ASP A 39 8.05 -14.74 -7.26
CA ASP A 39 8.39 -15.93 -8.02
C ASP A 39 8.61 -15.67 -9.53
N ASP A 40 8.62 -14.39 -9.94
CA ASP A 40 8.94 -14.00 -11.30
C ASP A 40 10.40 -13.52 -11.40
N PRO A 41 11.32 -14.30 -12.00
CA PRO A 41 12.73 -13.95 -12.08
C PRO A 41 13.01 -12.72 -12.96
N THR A 42 12.07 -12.35 -13.84
CA THR A 42 12.24 -11.19 -14.74
C THR A 42 11.93 -9.86 -14.03
N ARG A 43 11.28 -9.93 -12.86
CA ARG A 43 10.89 -8.78 -12.05
C ARG A 43 11.08 -9.04 -10.54
N ASP A 44 12.23 -9.58 -10.17
CA ASP A 44 12.57 -9.89 -8.78
C ASP A 44 12.72 -8.62 -7.94
N THR A 45 11.55 -8.06 -7.57
CA THR A 45 11.44 -6.86 -6.72
C THR A 45 12.14 -7.06 -5.39
N ILE A 46 12.10 -8.27 -4.83
CA ILE A 46 12.69 -8.56 -3.52
C ILE A 46 14.21 -8.47 -3.58
N ALA A 47 14.83 -9.17 -4.55
CA ALA A 47 16.28 -9.10 -4.73
C ALA A 47 16.74 -7.68 -5.08
N PHE A 48 15.97 -6.96 -5.92
CA PHE A 48 16.25 -5.58 -6.26
C PHE A 48 16.27 -4.67 -5.02
N MET A 49 15.23 -4.69 -4.19
CA MET A 49 15.13 -3.87 -2.97
C MET A 49 16.20 -4.24 -1.94
N ARG A 50 16.53 -5.54 -1.81
CA ARG A 50 17.65 -5.98 -0.95
C ARG A 50 18.99 -5.42 -1.40
N LYS A 51 19.26 -5.34 -2.69
CA LYS A 51 20.48 -4.68 -3.23
C LYS A 51 20.53 -3.18 -2.90
N LEU A 52 19.36 -2.54 -2.73
CA LEU A 52 19.26 -1.15 -2.29
C LEU A 52 19.36 -0.99 -0.76
N GLY A 53 19.60 -2.08 -0.01
CA GLY A 53 19.81 -2.07 1.44
C GLY A 53 18.54 -2.18 2.28
N TYR A 54 17.40 -2.60 1.72
CA TYR A 54 16.17 -2.77 2.48
C TYR A 54 16.07 -4.15 3.12
N GLN A 55 15.58 -4.18 4.37
CA GLN A 55 14.92 -5.35 4.94
C GLN A 55 13.49 -5.44 4.42
N HIS A 56 12.86 -6.62 4.45
CA HIS A 56 11.51 -6.78 3.93
C HIS A 56 10.68 -7.82 4.68
N ILE A 57 9.38 -7.69 4.54
CA ILE A 57 8.35 -8.67 4.91
C ILE A 57 7.49 -8.89 3.67
N LEU A 58 7.19 -10.14 3.36
CA LEU A 58 6.35 -10.55 2.23
C LEU A 58 5.11 -11.27 2.73
N ALA A 59 3.94 -10.92 2.22
CA ALA A 59 2.66 -11.54 2.55
C ALA A 59 1.91 -11.94 1.27
N PRO A 60 1.84 -13.25 0.94
CA PRO A 60 1.09 -13.74 -0.21
C PRO A 60 -0.40 -13.38 -0.13
N VAL A 61 -1.00 -12.97 -1.25
CA VAL A 61 -2.40 -12.55 -1.39
C VAL A 61 -3.18 -13.58 -2.18
N LEU A 62 -2.81 -13.84 -3.43
CA LEU A 62 -3.51 -14.78 -4.30
C LEU A 62 -2.56 -15.40 -5.33
N THR A 63 -3.02 -16.48 -5.96
CA THR A 63 -2.38 -17.03 -7.15
C THR A 63 -3.05 -16.45 -8.38
N ILE A 64 -2.27 -15.86 -9.27
CA ILE A 64 -2.74 -15.27 -10.53
C ILE A 64 -3.18 -16.42 -11.45
N GLN A 65 -4.47 -16.48 -11.79
CA GLN A 65 -5.04 -17.60 -12.54
C GLN A 65 -4.46 -17.74 -13.95
N LYS A 66 -4.00 -16.63 -14.54
CA LYS A 66 -3.48 -16.59 -15.92
C LYS A 66 -2.20 -17.41 -16.08
N ASP A 67 -1.34 -17.45 -15.08
CA ASP A 67 0.03 -17.98 -15.19
C ASP A 67 0.57 -18.68 -13.94
N GLY A 68 -0.21 -18.72 -12.87
CA GLY A 68 0.14 -19.41 -11.63
C GLY A 68 1.12 -18.67 -10.71
N ARG A 69 1.57 -17.46 -11.08
CA ARG A 69 2.44 -16.64 -10.22
C ARG A 69 1.72 -16.23 -8.92
N THR A 70 2.47 -16.00 -7.87
CA THR A 70 1.92 -15.54 -6.59
C THR A 70 1.98 -14.03 -6.48
N MET A 71 0.83 -13.39 -6.37
CA MET A 71 0.72 -11.96 -6.04
C MET A 71 0.83 -11.77 -4.53
N SER A 72 1.62 -10.80 -4.10
CA SER A 72 1.94 -10.57 -2.69
C SER A 72 1.93 -9.08 -2.35
N ASN A 73 1.69 -8.77 -1.07
CA ASN A 73 2.04 -7.49 -0.49
C ASN A 73 3.46 -7.55 0.08
N ALA A 74 4.20 -6.45 0.01
CA ALA A 74 5.53 -6.36 0.59
C ALA A 74 5.74 -5.04 1.32
N LEU A 75 6.40 -5.10 2.48
CA LEU A 75 6.85 -3.95 3.24
C LEU A 75 8.38 -3.96 3.30
N PHE A 76 8.99 -2.84 2.95
CA PHE A 76 10.44 -2.64 2.93
C PHE A 76 10.85 -1.51 3.87
N SER A 77 11.96 -1.67 4.57
CA SER A 77 12.51 -0.68 5.46
C SER A 77 14.04 -0.60 5.37
N LYS A 78 14.59 0.62 5.36
CA LYS A 78 16.03 0.86 5.57
C LYS A 78 16.44 0.76 7.04
N TYR A 79 15.47 0.80 7.95
CA TYR A 79 15.67 0.67 9.38
C TYR A 79 15.38 -0.76 9.84
N PRO A 80 15.94 -1.19 10.98
CA PRO A 80 15.72 -2.54 11.50
C PRO A 80 14.24 -2.84 11.75
N ILE A 81 13.77 -3.96 11.22
CA ILE A 81 12.45 -4.51 11.53
C ILE A 81 12.60 -5.39 12.77
N MET A 82 12.11 -4.92 13.91
CA MET A 82 12.25 -5.59 15.21
C MET A 82 11.26 -6.73 15.40
N LYS A 83 10.03 -6.52 14.93
CA LYS A 83 8.94 -7.51 14.97
C LYS A 83 8.10 -7.36 13.71
N SER A 84 7.50 -8.47 13.29
CA SER A 84 6.50 -8.45 12.22
C SER A 84 5.43 -9.50 12.44
N LYS A 85 4.25 -9.23 11.90
CA LYS A 85 3.12 -10.14 11.89
C LYS A 85 2.28 -9.94 10.64
N ILE A 86 1.82 -11.03 10.05
CA ILE A 86 0.86 -11.01 8.96
C ILE A 86 -0.51 -11.32 9.58
N HIS A 87 -1.43 -10.38 9.46
CA HIS A 87 -2.79 -10.52 9.93
C HIS A 87 -3.70 -10.87 8.76
N LYS A 88 -4.42 -11.98 8.90
CA LYS A 88 -5.47 -12.32 7.93
C LYS A 88 -6.64 -11.33 8.09
N LEU A 89 -7.09 -10.77 6.96
CA LEU A 89 -8.32 -9.98 6.88
C LEU A 89 -9.46 -10.86 6.34
N PRO A 90 -10.72 -10.45 6.52
CA PRO A 90 -11.85 -11.09 5.82
C PRO A 90 -11.56 -11.23 4.33
N ASP A 91 -11.80 -12.41 3.79
CA ASP A 91 -11.44 -12.77 2.42
C ASP A 91 -12.56 -13.55 1.72
N THR A 92 -12.36 -13.81 0.44
CA THR A 92 -13.18 -14.73 -0.33
C THR A 92 -12.50 -16.12 -0.39
N LYS A 93 -13.16 -17.09 -1.02
CA LYS A 93 -12.56 -18.44 -1.19
C LYS A 93 -11.29 -18.42 -2.04
N THR A 94 -11.17 -17.48 -2.96
CA THR A 94 -10.09 -17.43 -3.97
C THR A 94 -9.15 -16.25 -3.81
N ASP A 95 -9.52 -15.23 -3.02
CA ASP A 95 -8.78 -13.99 -2.89
C ASP A 95 -8.54 -13.70 -1.41
N ARG A 96 -7.34 -14.01 -0.95
CA ARG A 96 -6.92 -13.85 0.45
C ARG A 96 -6.36 -12.45 0.66
N ARG A 97 -6.89 -11.76 1.66
CA ARG A 97 -6.39 -10.42 2.01
C ARG A 97 -5.72 -10.44 3.37
N ASN A 98 -4.73 -9.59 3.51
CA ASN A 98 -3.92 -9.51 4.71
C ASN A 98 -3.45 -8.07 4.98
N ALA A 99 -3.01 -7.84 6.21
CA ALA A 99 -2.24 -6.67 6.59
C ALA A 99 -0.90 -7.11 7.18
N ILE A 100 0.19 -6.59 6.63
CA ILE A 100 1.52 -6.71 7.22
C ILE A 100 1.61 -5.69 8.34
N GLN A 101 1.97 -6.10 9.55
CA GLN A 101 2.38 -5.25 10.66
C GLN A 101 3.87 -5.38 10.86
N ALA A 102 4.57 -4.26 11.02
CA ALA A 102 5.98 -4.22 11.39
C ALA A 102 6.24 -3.18 12.48
N ASP A 103 7.01 -3.56 13.49
CA ASP A 103 7.63 -2.64 14.44
C ASP A 103 9.03 -2.32 13.95
N ILE A 104 9.26 -1.07 13.56
CA ILE A 104 10.52 -0.61 12.95
C ILE A 104 11.24 0.31 13.93
N ASP A 105 12.50 -0.02 14.24
CA ASP A 105 13.34 0.83 15.09
C ASP A 105 13.98 1.94 14.28
N VAL A 106 13.49 3.15 14.47
CA VAL A 106 14.03 4.33 13.84
C VAL A 106 14.90 5.10 14.85
N LYS A 107 16.15 4.67 14.98
CA LYS A 107 17.15 5.27 15.89
C LYS A 107 16.68 5.31 17.36
N GLY A 108 16.12 4.22 17.85
CA GLY A 108 15.64 4.05 19.22
C GLY A 108 14.16 4.41 19.43
N LYS A 109 13.48 4.93 18.41
CA LYS A 109 12.02 5.13 18.43
C LYS A 109 11.33 4.06 17.60
N ILE A 110 10.43 3.30 18.22
CA ILE A 110 9.63 2.30 17.51
C ILE A 110 8.46 2.97 16.82
N ILE A 111 8.32 2.68 15.53
CA ILE A 111 7.14 3.03 14.74
C ILE A 111 6.42 1.76 14.28
N HIS A 112 5.10 1.82 14.24
CA HIS A 112 4.23 0.72 13.85
C HIS A 112 3.73 0.95 12.44
N VAL A 113 4.16 0.12 11.50
CA VAL A 113 3.81 0.28 10.09
C VAL A 113 2.92 -0.87 9.66
N PHE A 114 1.79 -0.51 9.07
CA PHE A 114 0.84 -1.46 8.49
C PHE A 114 0.77 -1.23 6.98
N MET A 115 0.92 -2.31 6.22
CA MET A 115 0.74 -2.31 4.77
C MET A 115 -0.38 -3.29 4.40
N THR A 116 -1.34 -2.84 3.61
CA THR A 116 -2.48 -3.66 3.19
C THR A 116 -2.84 -3.41 1.72
N HIS A 117 -3.54 -4.38 1.14
CA HIS A 117 -4.21 -4.25 -0.14
C HIS A 117 -5.59 -4.92 0.01
N LEU A 118 -6.65 -4.11 0.07
CA LEU A 118 -8.01 -4.61 0.30
C LEU A 118 -8.59 -5.23 -0.98
N LEU A 119 -9.70 -5.93 -0.84
CA LEU A 119 -10.34 -6.60 -1.96
C LEU A 119 -10.81 -5.59 -3.01
N HIS A 120 -10.52 -5.87 -4.28
CA HIS A 120 -11.04 -5.09 -5.41
C HIS A 120 -12.52 -5.41 -5.64
N THR A 121 -13.37 -4.40 -5.57
CA THR A 121 -14.83 -4.49 -5.72
C THR A 121 -15.34 -3.65 -6.89
N HIS A 122 -14.47 -3.34 -7.86
CA HIS A 122 -14.79 -2.48 -9.01
C HIS A 122 -15.32 -1.09 -8.58
N GLN A 123 -14.77 -0.54 -7.48
CA GLN A 123 -15.18 0.72 -6.82
C GLN A 123 -16.65 0.76 -6.39
N LYS A 124 -17.32 -0.40 -6.34
CA LYS A 124 -18.68 -0.52 -5.79
C LYS A 124 -18.61 -0.75 -4.28
N PRO A 125 -19.46 -0.09 -3.49
CA PRO A 125 -19.53 -0.37 -2.06
C PRO A 125 -19.78 -1.86 -1.80
N ASP A 126 -18.98 -2.47 -0.94
CA ASP A 126 -19.08 -3.87 -0.57
C ASP A 126 -18.81 -4.06 0.93
N PRO A 127 -19.68 -4.78 1.66
CA PRO A 127 -19.52 -5.03 3.09
C PRO A 127 -18.19 -5.73 3.45
N ILE A 128 -17.55 -6.44 2.51
CA ILE A 128 -16.29 -7.11 2.76
C ILE A 128 -15.16 -6.09 3.02
N GLN A 129 -15.10 -4.98 2.26
CA GLN A 129 -14.10 -3.93 2.49
C GLN A 129 -14.29 -3.27 3.86
N GLU A 130 -15.55 -3.05 4.27
CA GLU A 130 -15.85 -2.55 5.62
C GLU A 130 -15.36 -3.51 6.70
N SER A 131 -15.64 -4.80 6.54
CA SER A 131 -15.18 -5.85 7.47
C SER A 131 -13.65 -5.97 7.51
N GLN A 132 -12.97 -5.77 6.36
CA GLN A 132 -11.51 -5.74 6.28
C GLN A 132 -10.94 -4.55 7.06
N VAL A 133 -11.51 -3.35 6.87
CA VAL A 133 -11.12 -2.15 7.62
C VAL A 133 -11.40 -2.30 9.12
N GLU A 134 -12.55 -2.82 9.52
CA GLU A 134 -12.85 -3.09 10.93
C GLU A 134 -11.83 -4.05 11.58
N SER A 135 -11.43 -5.07 10.82
CA SER A 135 -10.41 -6.02 11.27
C SER A 135 -9.03 -5.37 11.36
N LEU A 136 -8.70 -4.49 10.41
CA LEU A 136 -7.46 -3.70 10.43
C LEU A 136 -7.44 -2.75 11.64
N ILE A 137 -8.52 -2.00 11.89
CA ILE A 137 -8.61 -1.05 13.01
C ILE A 137 -8.39 -1.76 14.36
N LYS A 138 -8.90 -2.97 14.55
CA LYS A 138 -8.74 -3.75 15.79
C LYS A 138 -7.29 -4.09 16.14
N ILE A 139 -6.39 -4.08 15.17
CA ILE A 139 -4.97 -4.42 15.36
C ILE A 139 -4.04 -3.21 15.38
N LEU A 140 -4.56 -2.00 15.12
CA LEU A 140 -3.76 -0.77 15.12
C LEU A 140 -3.27 -0.42 16.53
N THR A 141 -2.09 0.15 16.59
CA THR A 141 -1.58 0.83 17.78
C THR A 141 -2.10 2.27 17.82
N LYS A 142 -2.14 2.87 19.02
CA LYS A 142 -2.70 4.23 19.17
C LYS A 142 -1.76 5.33 18.71
N GLU A 143 -0.44 5.11 18.85
CA GLU A 143 0.60 6.09 18.62
C GLU A 143 1.68 5.54 17.69
N ASN A 144 2.44 6.42 17.08
CA ASN A 144 3.55 6.11 16.15
C ASN A 144 3.12 5.15 15.03
N THR A 145 1.86 5.27 14.57
CA THR A 145 1.25 4.33 13.62
C THR A 145 1.16 4.94 12.21
N ILE A 146 1.58 4.16 11.23
CA ILE A 146 1.47 4.44 9.81
C ILE A 146 0.68 3.28 9.19
N VAL A 147 -0.38 3.59 8.45
CA VAL A 147 -1.12 2.61 7.64
C VAL A 147 -1.06 3.07 6.20
N MET A 148 -0.66 2.18 5.29
CA MET A 148 -0.56 2.51 3.86
C MET A 148 -0.98 1.35 2.98
N GLY A 149 -1.34 1.64 1.74
CA GLY A 149 -1.66 0.65 0.73
C GLY A 149 -2.80 1.06 -0.19
N ASP A 150 -3.16 0.11 -1.04
CA ASP A 150 -4.33 0.18 -1.89
C ASP A 150 -5.56 -0.34 -1.12
N PHE A 151 -6.47 0.56 -0.82
CA PHE A 151 -7.72 0.22 -0.14
C PHE A 151 -8.83 -0.21 -1.10
N ASN A 152 -8.64 -0.05 -2.40
CA ASN A 152 -9.65 -0.34 -3.42
C ASN A 152 -11.02 0.31 -3.11
N ALA A 153 -11.03 1.38 -2.35
CA ALA A 153 -12.20 2.05 -1.81
C ALA A 153 -12.06 3.56 -1.98
N THR A 154 -13.12 4.20 -2.47
CA THR A 154 -13.13 5.65 -2.71
C THR A 154 -13.19 6.44 -1.40
N PRO A 155 -12.78 7.73 -1.39
CA PRO A 155 -12.81 8.59 -0.21
C PRO A 155 -14.19 8.69 0.48
N GLU A 156 -15.27 8.47 -0.27
CA GLU A 156 -16.67 8.57 0.19
C GLU A 156 -17.19 7.25 0.78
N SER A 157 -16.46 6.15 0.60
CA SER A 157 -16.86 4.84 1.09
C SER A 157 -16.94 4.78 2.61
N VAL A 158 -17.76 3.86 3.14
CA VAL A 158 -17.85 3.61 4.59
C VAL A 158 -16.51 3.11 5.12
N ALA A 159 -15.80 2.30 4.37
CA ALA A 159 -14.47 1.79 4.75
C ALA A 159 -13.47 2.94 5.03
N ILE A 160 -13.37 3.92 4.12
CA ILE A 160 -12.45 5.05 4.29
C ILE A 160 -12.92 6.01 5.40
N LYS A 161 -14.23 6.23 5.54
CA LYS A 161 -14.77 7.01 6.67
C LYS A 161 -14.41 6.39 8.02
N LYS A 162 -14.54 5.06 8.17
CA LYS A 162 -14.11 4.36 9.39
C LYS A 162 -12.60 4.51 9.65
N MET A 163 -11.75 4.47 8.63
CA MET A 163 -10.31 4.75 8.79
C MET A 163 -10.07 6.16 9.35
N ARG A 164 -10.76 7.17 8.80
CA ARG A 164 -10.65 8.58 9.23
C ARG A 164 -11.15 8.85 10.65
N GLU A 165 -12.02 8.01 11.19
CA GLU A 165 -12.43 8.09 12.60
C GLU A 165 -11.30 7.68 13.56
N ASN A 166 -10.33 6.90 13.09
CA ASN A 166 -9.26 6.33 13.91
C ASN A 166 -7.88 6.94 13.63
N LEU A 167 -7.64 7.39 12.40
CA LEU A 167 -6.35 7.90 11.92
C LEU A 167 -6.55 9.17 11.08
N VAL A 168 -5.48 9.95 10.97
CA VAL A 168 -5.43 11.13 10.11
C VAL A 168 -5.17 10.69 8.67
N ASP A 169 -6.10 10.99 7.78
CA ASP A 169 -5.88 10.93 6.33
C ASP A 169 -5.08 12.17 5.90
N ILE A 170 -3.90 11.97 5.34
CA ILE A 170 -2.99 13.08 5.00
C ILE A 170 -3.39 13.86 3.74
N GLU A 171 -4.42 13.41 3.02
CA GLU A 171 -4.94 14.11 1.84
C GLU A 171 -6.47 14.08 1.82
N LEU A 172 -7.06 15.24 1.85
CA LEU A 172 -8.53 15.39 1.82
C LEU A 172 -9.04 15.97 0.50
N LYS A 173 -8.14 16.42 -0.37
CA LYS A 173 -8.52 16.96 -1.69
C LYS A 173 -8.83 15.84 -2.66
N PRO A 174 -9.70 16.09 -3.66
CA PRO A 174 -9.92 15.16 -4.76
C PRO A 174 -8.62 15.00 -5.57
N VAL A 175 -8.07 13.77 -5.55
CA VAL A 175 -6.88 13.40 -6.32
C VAL A 175 -7.10 11.99 -6.89
N SER A 176 -6.51 11.70 -8.04
CA SER A 176 -6.47 10.33 -8.57
C SER A 176 -5.16 9.66 -8.20
N THR A 177 -5.24 8.38 -7.82
CA THR A 177 -4.08 7.50 -7.67
C THR A 177 -4.03 6.43 -8.76
N LEU A 178 -4.92 6.50 -9.73
CA LEU A 178 -4.92 5.65 -10.91
C LEU A 178 -4.18 6.30 -12.08
N ASN A 179 -3.41 5.51 -12.79
CA ASN A 179 -2.81 5.89 -14.05
C ASN A 179 -3.81 5.63 -15.19
N SER A 180 -4.51 6.67 -15.61
CA SER A 180 -5.56 6.58 -16.63
C SER A 180 -5.11 6.02 -17.97
N ASN A 181 -3.80 6.00 -18.24
CA ASN A 181 -3.24 5.45 -19.49
C ASN A 181 -3.06 3.93 -19.44
N LEU A 182 -2.99 3.34 -18.25
CA LEU A 182 -2.72 1.91 -18.04
C LEU A 182 -3.84 1.19 -17.32
N PHE A 183 -4.64 1.90 -16.50
CA PHE A 183 -5.73 1.32 -15.74
C PHE A 183 -6.86 0.88 -16.69
N ASP A 184 -7.16 -0.42 -16.65
CA ASP A 184 -8.26 -1.02 -17.41
C ASP A 184 -9.16 -1.83 -16.44
N CYS A 185 -10.38 -1.36 -16.27
CA CYS A 185 -11.40 -2.04 -15.45
C CYS A 185 -12.76 -1.97 -16.14
N PRO A 186 -13.04 -2.93 -17.04
CA PRO A 186 -14.30 -2.94 -17.82
C PRO A 186 -15.57 -2.95 -16.97
N ASN A 187 -15.50 -3.43 -15.73
CA ASN A 187 -16.63 -3.54 -14.80
C ASN A 187 -16.74 -2.38 -13.82
N CYS A 188 -15.79 -1.44 -13.85
CA CYS A 188 -15.81 -0.24 -13.03
C CYS A 188 -16.72 0.84 -13.64
N ASP A 189 -17.18 1.79 -12.81
CA ASP A 189 -17.93 2.93 -13.31
C ASP A 189 -16.97 3.90 -14.05
N PRO A 190 -17.17 4.13 -15.36
CA PRO A 190 -16.31 4.99 -16.16
C PRO A 190 -16.33 6.45 -15.71
N ASN A 191 -17.35 6.89 -14.97
CA ASN A 191 -17.43 8.25 -14.44
C ASN A 191 -16.60 8.45 -13.16
N ILE A 192 -16.26 7.37 -12.47
CA ILE A 192 -15.49 7.42 -11.20
C ILE A 192 -13.98 7.30 -11.47
N ILE A 193 -13.57 6.47 -12.44
CA ILE A 193 -12.17 6.12 -12.72
C ILE A 193 -11.23 7.34 -12.87
N PRO A 194 -11.57 8.40 -13.62
CA PRO A 194 -10.60 9.46 -13.92
C PRO A 194 -10.11 10.27 -12.73
N ILE A 195 -10.83 10.25 -11.61
CA ILE A 195 -10.58 11.08 -10.43
C ILE A 195 -10.55 10.27 -9.12
N THR A 196 -10.35 8.96 -9.22
CA THR A 196 -10.51 8.07 -8.08
C THR A 196 -9.21 7.90 -7.31
N ARG A 197 -9.27 8.15 -5.99
CA ARG A 197 -8.23 7.80 -5.04
C ARG A 197 -8.55 6.45 -4.41
N LEU A 198 -7.65 5.49 -4.58
CA LEU A 198 -7.73 4.14 -3.99
C LEU A 198 -6.57 3.86 -3.04
N ASP A 199 -5.47 4.60 -3.20
CA ASP A 199 -4.26 4.45 -2.39
C ASP A 199 -4.23 5.51 -1.29
N TYR A 200 -3.83 5.09 -0.09
CA TYR A 200 -3.87 5.94 1.10
C TYR A 200 -2.60 5.79 1.94
N ILE A 201 -2.28 6.88 2.65
CA ILE A 201 -1.38 6.88 3.81
C ILE A 201 -2.15 7.54 4.95
N PHE A 202 -2.39 6.78 6.01
CA PHE A 202 -3.02 7.23 7.24
C PHE A 202 -1.99 7.24 8.37
N LEU A 203 -2.09 8.19 9.28
CA LEU A 203 -1.16 8.36 10.39
C LEU A 203 -1.90 8.49 11.72
N SER A 204 -1.29 8.03 12.81
CA SER A 204 -1.75 8.40 14.14
C SER A 204 -1.57 9.90 14.39
N GLN A 205 -2.35 10.47 15.32
CA GLN A 205 -2.42 11.93 15.54
C GLN A 205 -1.09 12.54 16.04
N ASP A 206 -0.23 11.73 16.63
CA ASP A 206 1.09 12.15 17.14
C ASP A 206 2.15 12.30 16.05
N ILE A 207 1.91 11.78 14.83
CA ILE A 207 2.83 11.91 13.69
C ILE A 207 2.45 13.15 12.87
N LYS A 208 3.42 14.04 12.66
CA LYS A 208 3.27 15.15 11.72
C LYS A 208 3.65 14.73 10.31
N ALA A 209 2.86 15.11 9.32
CA ALA A 209 3.15 14.84 7.92
C ALA A 209 3.21 16.11 7.08
N GLY A 210 4.00 16.07 6.02
CA GLY A 210 3.86 16.97 4.88
C GLY A 210 2.66 16.58 4.01
N SER A 211 2.44 17.32 2.92
CA SER A 211 1.43 16.98 1.93
C SER A 211 1.70 15.65 1.24
N LEU A 212 0.64 14.98 0.82
CA LEU A 212 0.73 13.85 -0.11
C LEU A 212 1.37 14.31 -1.43
N LYS A 213 2.26 13.48 -1.96
CA LYS A 213 2.83 13.64 -3.31
C LYS A 213 2.45 12.43 -4.14
N ILE A 214 1.99 12.66 -5.35
CA ILE A 214 1.65 11.64 -6.35
C ILE A 214 2.78 11.59 -7.38
N HIS A 215 3.17 10.39 -7.80
CA HIS A 215 4.31 10.15 -8.68
C HIS A 215 3.87 9.47 -9.97
N GLU A 216 4.06 10.14 -11.09
CA GLU A 216 3.77 9.62 -12.44
C GLU A 216 4.96 8.78 -12.96
N ALA A 217 5.25 7.65 -12.29
CA ALA A 217 6.35 6.77 -12.69
C ALA A 217 6.05 5.90 -13.93
N ASN A 218 4.81 5.89 -14.41
CA ASN A 218 4.34 5.22 -15.65
C ASN A 218 4.70 3.73 -15.78
N GLY A 219 4.96 3.05 -14.68
CA GLY A 219 5.27 1.61 -14.65
C GLY A 219 4.12 0.73 -14.17
N SER A 220 3.06 1.33 -13.60
CA SER A 220 1.91 0.65 -13.04
C SER A 220 0.62 1.35 -13.46
N ASP A 221 -0.50 0.65 -13.37
CA ASP A 221 -1.86 1.18 -13.48
C ASP A 221 -2.26 2.03 -12.26
N HIS A 222 -1.48 1.97 -11.17
CA HIS A 222 -1.55 2.90 -10.05
C HIS A 222 -0.38 3.88 -10.05
N LEU A 223 -0.62 5.08 -9.49
CA LEU A 223 0.40 6.09 -9.23
C LEU A 223 0.97 5.92 -7.82
N GLY A 224 2.28 5.94 -7.67
CA GLY A 224 2.91 5.89 -6.36
C GLY A 224 2.58 7.13 -5.54
N ILE A 225 2.28 6.97 -4.26
CA ILE A 225 2.01 8.06 -3.33
C ILE A 225 3.06 8.12 -2.23
N SER A 226 3.45 9.31 -1.83
CA SER A 226 4.44 9.49 -0.77
C SER A 226 4.17 10.69 0.11
N THR A 227 4.79 10.69 1.29
CA THR A 227 4.88 11.85 2.18
C THR A 227 6.17 11.85 2.97
N LEU A 228 6.53 13.02 3.53
CA LEU A 228 7.54 13.15 4.58
C LEU A 228 6.83 13.21 5.91
N ILE A 229 7.22 12.39 6.86
CA ILE A 229 6.72 12.43 8.23
C ILE A 229 7.80 12.91 9.20
N GLU A 230 7.38 13.50 10.30
CA GLU A 230 8.25 13.85 11.45
C GLU A 230 7.83 13.00 12.64
N ILE A 231 8.80 12.26 13.21
CA ILE A 231 8.65 11.42 14.39
C ILE A 231 9.58 11.83 15.51
#